data_349d3152cdf2b1ee30d9f3458d81d0ba
#
_entry.id   349d3152cdf2b1ee30d9f3458d81d0ba
#
_cell.length_a   1.000
_cell.length_b   1.000
_cell.length_c   1.000
_cell.angle_alpha   90.00
_cell.angle_beta   90.00
_cell.angle_gamma   90.00
#
_symmetry.space_group_name_H-M   'P 1'
#
loop_
_entity.id
_entity.type
_entity.pdbx_description
1 polymer ?
#
loop_
_entity_poly.entity_id
_entity_poly.type
_entity_poly.pdbx_seq_one_letter_code
_entity_poly.pdbx_strand_id
1 'polypeptide(L)'
;MPRTNRKLDIKLIAPTAVFLGMLMILPTNICLSEPKTWENLVQRKNQFFEKFTNTPFNGKIEVYWPNGHLKEAGMIKNGKKDNLWEYYHENGKTKEIEFFTLGKLNGTREQYGSGGQLYIKATYKDGKLDGPWVYIDPYDGWLYKKGQYKLGKKTGTWTYYTILGDIEKTEVWKNGLKIFDSTDAESS
;
A
#
# COMPACT_ATOMS: atom_id res chain seq x y z
N MET A 1 -8.12 -76.43 25.52
CA MET A 1 -8.68 -76.19 24.19
C MET A 1 -8.27 -74.80 23.77
N PRO A 2 -7.40 -74.60 22.82
CA PRO A 2 -7.00 -73.26 22.38
C PRO A 2 -7.90 -72.83 21.22
N ARG A 3 -8.37 -71.58 21.34
CA ARG A 3 -9.13 -70.90 20.31
C ARG A 3 -8.20 -70.41 19.22
N THR A 4 -8.40 -70.89 18.00
CA THR A 4 -7.73 -70.45 16.79
C THR A 4 -8.27 -69.13 16.31
N ASN A 5 -7.47 -68.07 16.33
CA ASN A 5 -7.77 -66.79 15.67
C ASN A 5 -7.51 -66.94 14.16
N ARG A 6 -8.56 -66.98 13.36
CA ARG A 6 -8.48 -66.78 11.92
C ARG A 6 -8.32 -65.28 11.61
N LYS A 7 -7.17 -64.90 11.09
CA LYS A 7 -7.01 -63.61 10.43
C LYS A 7 -7.75 -63.64 9.08
N LEU A 8 -8.69 -62.75 8.92
CA LEU A 8 -9.29 -62.50 7.61
C LEU A 8 -8.32 -61.62 6.81
N ASP A 9 -7.75 -62.17 5.74
CA ASP A 9 -7.02 -61.39 4.74
C ASP A 9 -8.01 -60.67 3.84
N ILE A 10 -8.24 -59.38 4.10
CA ILE A 10 -8.97 -58.52 3.20
C ILE A 10 -8.00 -58.03 2.15
N LYS A 11 -8.03 -58.61 0.96
CA LYS A 11 -7.38 -58.07 -0.22
C LYS A 11 -8.07 -56.76 -0.59
N LEU A 12 -7.40 -55.61 -0.31
CA LEU A 12 -7.82 -54.31 -0.84
C LEU A 12 -7.62 -54.35 -2.36
N ILE A 13 -8.72 -54.38 -3.09
CA ILE A 13 -8.72 -54.14 -4.53
C ILE A 13 -8.70 -52.64 -4.69
N ALA A 14 -7.56 -52.07 -5.12
CA ALA A 14 -7.45 -50.64 -5.45
C ALA A 14 -8.36 -50.33 -6.67
N PRO A 15 -9.21 -49.31 -6.58
CA PRO A 15 -9.90 -48.84 -7.76
C PRO A 15 -8.91 -48.15 -8.69
N THR A 16 -8.81 -48.65 -9.90
CA THR A 16 -8.17 -48.00 -11.03
C THR A 16 -8.88 -46.69 -11.29
N ALA A 17 -8.34 -45.59 -10.74
CA ALA A 17 -8.77 -44.25 -11.09
C ALA A 17 -8.37 -43.98 -12.55
N VAL A 18 -9.36 -44.03 -13.43
CA VAL A 18 -9.27 -43.49 -14.78
C VAL A 18 -9.13 -41.97 -14.62
N PHE A 19 -7.91 -41.46 -14.66
CA PHE A 19 -7.64 -40.06 -14.82
C PHE A 19 -8.13 -39.64 -16.22
N LEU A 20 -9.38 -39.23 -16.31
CA LEU A 20 -9.84 -38.46 -17.45
C LEU A 20 -9.12 -37.14 -17.38
N GLY A 21 -8.05 -37.00 -18.18
CA GLY A 21 -7.25 -35.78 -18.30
C GLY A 21 -8.15 -34.64 -18.80
N MET A 22 -8.72 -33.90 -17.86
CA MET A 22 -9.29 -32.59 -18.14
C MET A 22 -8.08 -31.68 -18.40
N LEU A 23 -7.70 -31.62 -19.69
CA LEU A 23 -6.73 -30.64 -20.19
C LEU A 23 -7.33 -29.26 -19.90
N MET A 24 -7.00 -28.70 -18.72
CA MET A 24 -7.22 -27.29 -18.46
C MET A 24 -6.35 -26.57 -19.47
N ILE A 25 -6.98 -26.10 -20.55
CA ILE A 25 -6.41 -25.07 -21.41
C ILE A 25 -6.38 -23.83 -20.55
N LEU A 26 -5.30 -23.66 -19.79
CA LEU A 26 -4.96 -22.36 -19.21
C LEU A 26 -4.86 -21.40 -20.40
N PRO A 27 -5.51 -20.24 -20.36
CA PRO A 27 -5.32 -19.26 -21.41
C PRO A 27 -3.83 -18.90 -21.38
N THR A 28 -3.08 -19.50 -22.28
CA THR A 28 -1.72 -19.13 -22.59
C THR A 28 -1.78 -17.76 -23.21
N ASN A 29 -1.42 -16.76 -22.47
CA ASN A 29 -0.84 -15.48 -22.86
C ASN A 29 -1.12 -14.40 -21.82
N ILE A 30 -0.89 -14.67 -20.54
CA ILE A 30 -0.39 -13.62 -19.69
C ILE A 30 1.11 -13.61 -19.95
N CYS A 31 1.51 -12.94 -21.02
CA CYS A 31 2.89 -12.51 -21.16
C CYS A 31 3.09 -11.47 -20.06
N LEU A 32 3.43 -11.94 -18.86
CA LEU A 32 3.99 -11.10 -17.81
C LEU A 32 5.33 -10.66 -18.39
N SER A 33 5.34 -9.50 -19.08
CA SER A 33 6.60 -8.86 -19.44
C SER A 33 7.41 -8.73 -18.15
N GLU A 34 8.70 -9.03 -18.24
CA GLU A 34 9.60 -8.85 -17.10
C GLU A 34 9.48 -7.42 -16.54
N PRO A 35 9.61 -7.26 -15.22
CA PRO A 35 9.56 -5.94 -14.61
C PRO A 35 10.59 -5.02 -15.27
N LYS A 36 10.21 -3.77 -15.49
CA LYS A 36 11.09 -2.73 -16.03
C LYS A 36 11.59 -1.85 -14.90
N THR A 37 12.71 -1.18 -15.14
CA THR A 37 13.18 -0.08 -14.29
C THR A 37 12.88 1.27 -14.96
N TRP A 38 13.02 2.37 -14.21
CA TRP A 38 12.87 3.71 -14.79
C TRP A 38 13.83 4.01 -15.93
N GLU A 39 14.98 3.35 -15.95
CA GLU A 39 15.98 3.50 -17.01
C GLU A 39 15.49 3.02 -18.38
N ASN A 40 14.50 2.14 -18.41
CA ASN A 40 13.88 1.64 -19.63
C ASN A 40 12.82 2.58 -20.21
N LEU A 41 12.43 3.60 -19.45
CA LEU A 41 11.31 4.48 -19.76
C LEU A 41 11.75 5.90 -20.03
N VAL A 42 10.89 6.65 -20.71
CA VAL A 42 10.98 8.09 -20.91
C VAL A 42 9.65 8.74 -20.54
N GLN A 43 9.70 9.84 -19.81
CA GLN A 43 8.49 10.59 -19.46
C GLN A 43 8.22 11.70 -20.49
N ARG A 44 6.99 11.73 -21.01
CA ARG A 44 6.49 12.78 -21.92
C ARG A 44 5.07 13.16 -21.49
N LYS A 45 4.78 14.46 -21.34
CA LYS A 45 3.43 14.98 -20.99
C LYS A 45 2.76 14.22 -19.81
N ASN A 46 3.52 13.98 -18.74
CA ASN A 46 3.07 13.24 -17.54
C ASN A 46 2.66 11.78 -17.78
N GLN A 47 3.18 11.16 -18.85
CA GLN A 47 3.04 9.74 -19.12
C GLN A 47 4.42 9.09 -19.36
N PHE A 48 4.55 7.83 -18.98
CA PHE A 48 5.73 7.01 -19.21
C PHE A 48 5.57 6.21 -20.50
N PHE A 49 6.62 6.19 -21.30
CA PHE A 49 6.73 5.43 -22.54
C PHE A 49 7.98 4.57 -22.49
N GLU A 50 7.99 3.43 -23.13
CA GLU A 50 9.24 2.73 -23.38
C GLU A 50 10.14 3.59 -24.28
N LYS A 51 11.46 3.54 -24.02
CA LYS A 51 12.44 4.22 -24.88
C LYS A 51 12.25 3.78 -26.33
N PHE A 52 12.39 4.73 -27.23
CA PHE A 52 12.27 4.52 -28.69
C PHE A 52 10.87 4.12 -29.18
N THR A 53 9.83 4.23 -28.36
CA THR A 53 8.45 3.99 -28.76
C THR A 53 7.56 5.23 -28.55
N ASN A 54 6.38 5.21 -29.17
CA ASN A 54 5.32 6.19 -28.93
C ASN A 54 4.11 5.57 -28.22
N THR A 55 4.22 4.32 -27.80
CA THR A 55 3.17 3.63 -27.05
C THR A 55 3.33 3.87 -25.56
N PRO A 56 2.31 4.34 -24.85
CA PRO A 56 2.36 4.45 -23.40
C PRO A 56 2.66 3.10 -22.74
N PHE A 57 3.58 3.11 -21.78
CA PHE A 57 4.00 1.89 -21.12
C PHE A 57 2.85 1.28 -20.28
N ASN A 58 2.75 -0.05 -20.34
CA ASN A 58 1.88 -0.85 -19.48
C ASN A 58 2.71 -2.00 -18.93
N GLY A 59 2.82 -2.09 -17.61
CA GLY A 59 3.60 -3.14 -16.98
C GLY A 59 4.05 -2.81 -15.57
N LYS A 60 4.76 -3.77 -14.99
CA LYS A 60 5.34 -3.65 -13.65
C LYS A 60 6.66 -2.88 -13.70
N ILE A 61 6.86 -2.04 -12.70
CA ILE A 61 8.14 -1.41 -12.37
C ILE A 61 8.68 -2.05 -11.12
N GLU A 62 9.95 -2.40 -11.13
CA GLU A 62 10.74 -2.79 -9.96
C GLU A 62 12.10 -2.11 -10.02
N VAL A 63 12.49 -1.51 -8.93
CA VAL A 63 13.80 -0.89 -8.75
C VAL A 63 14.42 -1.42 -7.48
N TYR A 64 15.70 -1.67 -7.50
CA TYR A 64 16.44 -2.26 -6.39
C TYR A 64 17.50 -1.30 -5.87
N TRP A 65 17.79 -1.40 -4.59
CA TRP A 65 18.94 -0.78 -3.95
C TRP A 65 20.23 -1.50 -4.38
N PRO A 66 21.43 -0.86 -4.27
CA PRO A 66 22.69 -1.52 -4.59
C PRO A 66 22.96 -2.81 -3.79
N ASN A 67 22.36 -2.94 -2.61
CA ASN A 67 22.47 -4.14 -1.77
C ASN A 67 21.50 -5.27 -2.18
N GLY A 68 20.73 -5.10 -3.27
CA GLY A 68 19.79 -6.08 -3.79
C GLY A 68 18.38 -6.04 -3.18
N HIS A 69 18.14 -5.25 -2.15
CA HIS A 69 16.79 -5.09 -1.61
C HIS A 69 15.91 -4.29 -2.59
N LEU A 70 14.62 -4.63 -2.63
CA LEU A 70 13.64 -3.87 -3.40
C LEU A 70 13.60 -2.43 -2.86
N LYS A 71 13.63 -1.44 -3.77
CA LYS A 71 13.54 -0.02 -3.46
C LYS A 71 12.13 0.52 -3.68
N GLU A 72 11.55 0.14 -4.81
CA GLU A 72 10.17 0.48 -5.16
C GLU A 72 9.58 -0.51 -6.15
N ALA A 73 8.26 -0.72 -6.06
CA ALA A 73 7.50 -1.53 -7.00
C ALA A 73 6.10 -0.97 -7.19
N GLY A 74 5.55 -1.19 -8.40
CA GLY A 74 4.18 -0.82 -8.71
C GLY A 74 3.83 -1.07 -10.16
N MET A 75 2.59 -0.73 -10.52
CA MET A 75 2.07 -0.90 -11.87
C MET A 75 1.95 0.43 -12.59
N ILE A 76 2.34 0.43 -13.86
CA ILE A 76 2.02 1.50 -14.80
C ILE A 76 0.91 1.00 -15.74
N LYS A 77 -0.13 1.80 -15.92
CA LYS A 77 -1.21 1.57 -16.86
C LYS A 77 -1.40 2.81 -17.72
N ASN A 78 -1.35 2.62 -19.05
CA ASN A 78 -1.42 3.73 -20.00
C ASN A 78 -0.42 4.86 -19.68
N GLY A 79 0.81 4.49 -19.34
CA GLY A 79 1.88 5.43 -19.01
C GLY A 79 1.73 6.15 -17.66
N LYS A 80 0.83 5.72 -16.79
CA LYS A 80 0.59 6.37 -15.47
C LYS A 80 0.64 5.35 -14.34
N LYS A 81 1.11 5.79 -13.17
CA LYS A 81 1.01 4.97 -11.95
C LYS A 81 -0.43 4.58 -11.71
N ASP A 82 -0.67 3.30 -11.39
CA ASP A 82 -2.00 2.74 -11.15
C ASP A 82 -1.94 1.71 -10.03
N ASN A 83 -3.01 1.61 -9.25
CA ASN A 83 -3.12 0.73 -8.09
C ASN A 83 -2.05 0.96 -7.01
N LEU A 84 -1.61 -0.11 -6.37
CA LEU A 84 -0.65 -0.11 -5.27
C LEU A 84 0.75 0.22 -5.76
N TRP A 85 1.42 1.13 -5.05
CA TRP A 85 2.84 1.42 -5.13
C TRP A 85 3.46 1.28 -3.77
N GLU A 86 4.56 0.55 -3.70
CA GLU A 86 5.30 0.25 -2.49
C GLU A 86 6.73 0.77 -2.62
N TYR A 87 7.20 1.41 -1.58
CA TYR A 87 8.57 1.89 -1.46
C TYR A 87 9.21 1.30 -0.21
N TYR A 88 10.48 1.02 -0.27
CA TYR A 88 11.21 0.36 0.79
C TYR A 88 12.47 1.14 1.17
N HIS A 89 12.83 1.10 2.43
CA HIS A 89 14.11 1.52 2.93
C HIS A 89 15.22 0.58 2.45
N GLU A 90 16.46 1.02 2.50
CA GLU A 90 17.63 0.21 2.10
C GLU A 90 17.78 -1.07 2.94
N ASN A 91 17.25 -1.08 4.17
CA ASN A 91 17.20 -2.25 5.04
C ASN A 91 16.06 -3.25 4.71
N GLY A 92 15.32 -3.02 3.62
CA GLY A 92 14.24 -3.87 3.14
C GLY A 92 12.88 -3.65 3.82
N LYS A 93 12.80 -2.82 4.87
CA LYS A 93 11.52 -2.51 5.52
C LYS A 93 10.71 -1.53 4.68
N THR A 94 9.41 -1.64 4.74
CA THR A 94 8.49 -0.71 4.08
C THR A 94 8.77 0.72 4.51
N LYS A 95 8.86 1.63 3.53
CA LYS A 95 9.02 3.07 3.70
C LYS A 95 7.72 3.80 3.46
N GLU A 96 7.00 3.39 2.40
CA GLU A 96 5.77 4.07 2.01
C GLU A 96 4.87 3.13 1.20
N ILE A 97 3.57 3.29 1.38
CA ILE A 97 2.53 2.62 0.61
C ILE A 97 1.60 3.70 0.07
N GLU A 98 1.34 3.66 -1.24
CA GLU A 98 0.51 4.63 -1.95
C GLU A 98 -0.48 3.91 -2.87
N PHE A 99 -1.67 4.48 -3.03
CA PHE A 99 -2.65 4.01 -4.01
C PHE A 99 -2.88 5.09 -5.08
N PHE A 100 -2.77 4.67 -6.33
CA PHE A 100 -2.95 5.54 -7.49
C PHE A 100 -4.15 5.11 -8.33
N THR A 101 -4.79 6.09 -8.94
CA THR A 101 -5.74 5.91 -10.03
C THR A 101 -5.36 6.87 -11.16
N LEU A 102 -5.02 6.35 -12.32
CA LEU A 102 -4.63 7.15 -13.49
C LEU A 102 -3.56 8.21 -13.21
N GLY A 103 -2.57 7.87 -12.39
CA GLY A 103 -1.43 8.73 -12.03
C GLY A 103 -1.69 9.72 -10.91
N LYS A 104 -2.86 9.70 -10.27
CA LYS A 104 -3.19 10.53 -9.12
C LYS A 104 -3.33 9.68 -7.87
N LEU A 105 -2.80 10.15 -6.75
CA LEU A 105 -3.06 9.53 -5.45
C LEU A 105 -4.56 9.46 -5.19
N ASN A 106 -5.06 8.26 -4.92
CA ASN A 106 -6.49 8.02 -4.71
C ASN A 106 -6.68 6.81 -3.79
N GLY A 107 -6.80 7.05 -2.51
CA GLY A 107 -6.83 6.05 -1.46
C GLY A 107 -5.91 6.43 -0.30
N THR A 108 -5.51 5.45 0.48
CA THR A 108 -4.64 5.64 1.64
C THR A 108 -3.18 5.80 1.21
N ARG A 109 -2.47 6.70 1.89
CA ARG A 109 -1.02 6.80 1.88
C ARG A 109 -0.51 6.56 3.30
N GLU A 110 0.44 5.65 3.44
CA GLU A 110 1.07 5.29 4.70
C GLU A 110 2.56 5.47 4.62
N GLN A 111 3.18 6.09 5.63
CA GLN A 111 4.61 6.30 5.70
C GLN A 111 5.18 5.69 6.98
N TYR A 112 6.32 5.01 6.82
CA TYR A 112 6.96 4.23 7.86
C TYR A 112 8.41 4.67 8.06
N GLY A 113 8.85 4.72 9.30
CA GLY A 113 10.25 4.91 9.66
C GLY A 113 11.11 3.69 9.26
N SER A 114 12.42 3.88 9.26
CA SER A 114 13.37 2.78 8.94
C SER A 114 13.34 1.61 9.93
N GLY A 115 12.76 1.82 11.12
CA GLY A 115 12.42 0.77 12.09
C GLY A 115 11.19 -0.03 11.72
N GLY A 116 10.35 0.45 10.78
CA GLY A 116 9.10 -0.17 10.34
C GLY A 116 7.85 0.37 11.07
N GLN A 117 8.00 1.38 11.93
CA GLN A 117 6.88 2.01 12.62
C GLN A 117 6.13 2.98 11.71
N LEU A 118 4.81 2.86 11.67
CA LEU A 118 3.94 3.81 10.97
C LEU A 118 4.00 5.17 11.68
N TYR A 119 4.23 6.25 10.93
CA TYR A 119 4.21 7.60 11.50
C TYR A 119 3.25 8.58 10.80
N ILE A 120 2.86 8.33 9.54
CA ILE A 120 1.80 9.09 8.86
C ILE A 120 0.82 8.13 8.19
N LYS A 121 -0.47 8.38 8.39
CA LYS A 121 -1.54 7.79 7.60
C LYS A 121 -2.46 8.90 7.12
N ALA A 122 -2.69 8.97 5.80
CA ALA A 122 -3.45 10.01 5.16
C ALA A 122 -4.34 9.43 4.06
N THR A 123 -5.49 10.07 3.81
CA THR A 123 -6.38 9.68 2.72
C THR A 123 -6.38 10.73 1.63
N TYR A 124 -6.28 10.29 0.40
CA TYR A 124 -6.25 11.11 -0.80
C TYR A 124 -7.41 10.80 -1.73
N LYS A 125 -7.88 11.82 -2.41
CA LYS A 125 -8.82 11.73 -3.52
C LYS A 125 -8.37 12.65 -4.65
N ASP A 126 -8.22 12.12 -5.86
CA ASP A 126 -7.77 12.85 -7.05
C ASP A 126 -6.48 13.67 -6.83
N GLY A 127 -5.53 13.13 -6.07
CA GLY A 127 -4.23 13.75 -5.75
C GLY A 127 -4.26 14.78 -4.63
N LYS A 128 -5.40 15.00 -3.97
CA LYS A 128 -5.54 15.95 -2.85
C LYS A 128 -5.85 15.19 -1.56
N LEU A 129 -5.34 15.67 -0.43
CA LEU A 129 -5.77 15.20 0.88
C LEU A 129 -7.29 15.35 1.01
N ASP A 130 -8.01 14.25 1.23
CA ASP A 130 -9.49 14.24 1.38
C ASP A 130 -9.89 13.06 2.27
N GLY A 131 -10.07 13.31 3.55
CA GLY A 131 -10.38 12.30 4.56
C GLY A 131 -9.48 12.36 5.80
N PRO A 132 -9.46 11.29 6.59
CA PRO A 132 -8.67 11.19 7.80
C PRO A 132 -7.16 11.39 7.56
N TRP A 133 -6.54 12.05 8.52
CA TRP A 133 -5.11 12.24 8.60
C TRP A 133 -4.63 12.02 10.03
N VAL A 134 -3.55 11.25 10.19
CA VAL A 134 -2.98 10.87 11.49
C VAL A 134 -1.47 11.02 11.43
N TYR A 135 -0.88 11.55 12.51
CA TYR A 135 0.55 11.54 12.76
C TYR A 135 0.85 10.88 14.09
N ILE A 136 1.74 9.92 14.05
CA ILE A 136 2.22 9.12 15.16
C ILE A 136 3.70 9.47 15.33
N ASP A 137 4.17 9.61 16.55
CA ASP A 137 5.59 9.85 16.80
C ASP A 137 6.42 8.68 16.25
N PRO A 138 7.43 8.94 15.39
CA PRO A 138 8.19 7.88 14.74
C PRO A 138 9.17 7.15 15.67
N TYR A 139 9.42 7.65 16.87
CA TYR A 139 10.35 7.06 17.83
C TYR A 139 9.63 6.23 18.88
N ASP A 140 8.64 6.83 19.53
CA ASP A 140 7.94 6.23 20.66
C ASP A 140 6.59 5.62 20.29
N GLY A 141 6.08 5.87 19.06
CA GLY A 141 4.87 5.25 18.54
C GLY A 141 3.55 5.79 19.13
N TRP A 142 3.57 6.90 19.89
CA TRP A 142 2.36 7.49 20.43
C TRP A 142 1.66 8.40 19.41
N LEU A 143 0.33 8.46 19.50
CA LEU A 143 -0.48 9.33 18.65
C LEU A 143 -0.26 10.80 19.01
N TYR A 144 0.42 11.56 18.15
CA TYR A 144 0.67 12.97 18.39
C TYR A 144 -0.50 13.85 17.96
N LYS A 145 -1.05 13.63 16.77
CA LYS A 145 -2.19 14.41 16.29
C LYS A 145 -3.00 13.69 15.23
N LYS A 146 -4.29 14.01 15.18
CA LYS A 146 -5.21 13.56 14.12
C LYS A 146 -6.18 14.66 13.73
N GLY A 147 -6.73 14.53 12.52
CA GLY A 147 -7.74 15.45 12.00
C GLY A 147 -8.23 14.99 10.65
N GLN A 148 -8.85 15.90 9.94
CA GLN A 148 -9.41 15.63 8.61
C GLN A 148 -9.04 16.72 7.62
N TYR A 149 -8.92 16.30 6.37
CA TYR A 149 -8.82 17.19 5.22
C TYR A 149 -10.04 17.04 4.32
N LYS A 150 -10.37 18.12 3.63
CA LYS A 150 -11.34 18.17 2.55
C LYS A 150 -10.75 18.97 1.40
N LEU A 151 -10.63 18.36 0.22
CA LEU A 151 -10.06 18.99 -0.98
C LEU A 151 -8.71 19.69 -0.73
N GLY A 152 -7.82 19.08 0.08
CA GLY A 152 -6.51 19.59 0.44
C GLY A 152 -6.48 20.62 1.58
N LYS A 153 -7.61 20.95 2.17
CA LYS A 153 -7.74 21.93 3.26
C LYS A 153 -8.12 21.24 4.56
N LYS A 154 -7.52 21.67 5.68
CA LYS A 154 -7.94 21.23 7.01
C LYS A 154 -9.42 21.54 7.24
N THR A 155 -10.14 20.61 7.85
CA THR A 155 -11.56 20.75 8.22
C THR A 155 -11.85 19.98 9.50
N GLY A 156 -12.96 20.38 10.18
CA GLY A 156 -13.38 19.74 11.42
C GLY A 156 -12.40 19.93 12.56
N THR A 157 -12.49 19.04 13.54
CA THR A 157 -11.66 19.10 14.75
C THR A 157 -10.32 18.42 14.49
N TRP A 158 -9.25 19.11 14.86
CA TRP A 158 -7.89 18.60 14.96
C TRP A 158 -7.52 18.45 16.42
N THR A 159 -7.13 17.26 16.81
CA THR A 159 -6.81 16.93 18.21
C THR A 159 -5.32 16.63 18.31
N TYR A 160 -4.68 17.20 19.28
CA TYR A 160 -3.29 16.98 19.66
C TYR A 160 -3.25 16.26 21.00
N TYR A 161 -2.29 15.39 21.18
CA TYR A 161 -2.19 14.53 22.34
C TYR A 161 -0.84 14.68 23.01
N THR A 162 -0.81 14.50 24.31
CA THR A 162 0.41 14.30 25.09
C THR A 162 0.95 12.87 24.89
N ILE A 163 2.19 12.63 25.30
CA ILE A 163 2.78 11.28 25.31
C ILE A 163 1.99 10.29 26.18
N LEU A 164 1.23 10.76 27.17
CA LEU A 164 0.37 9.93 28.03
C LEU A 164 -0.98 9.61 27.37
N GLY A 165 -1.24 10.18 26.18
CA GLY A 165 -2.49 9.98 25.45
C GLY A 165 -3.61 10.93 25.82
N ASP A 166 -3.38 11.87 26.75
CA ASP A 166 -4.33 12.92 27.10
C ASP A 166 -4.43 13.95 25.96
N ILE A 167 -5.57 14.62 25.86
CA ILE A 167 -5.75 15.71 24.89
C ILE A 167 -4.97 16.93 25.41
N GLU A 168 -3.94 17.33 24.64
CA GLU A 168 -3.17 18.55 24.89
C GLU A 168 -3.93 19.80 24.43
N LYS A 169 -4.47 19.76 23.21
CA LYS A 169 -5.30 20.82 22.63
C LYS A 169 -6.17 20.35 21.49
N THR A 170 -7.17 21.15 21.20
CA THR A 170 -8.02 20.99 20.01
C THR A 170 -8.10 22.28 19.20
N GLU A 171 -8.12 22.12 17.89
CA GLU A 171 -8.35 23.19 16.93
C GLU A 171 -9.57 22.85 16.09
N VAL A 172 -10.40 23.83 15.75
CA VAL A 172 -11.48 23.64 14.77
C VAL A 172 -11.15 24.42 13.51
N TRP A 173 -11.26 23.73 12.39
CA TRP A 173 -10.92 24.23 11.06
C TRP A 173 -12.13 24.21 10.12
N LYS A 174 -12.30 25.25 9.33
CA LYS A 174 -13.32 25.34 8.28
C LYS A 174 -12.67 25.86 7.00
N ASN A 175 -12.67 25.01 5.95
CA ASN A 175 -12.09 25.34 4.64
C ASN A 175 -10.62 25.83 4.69
N GLY A 176 -9.82 25.29 5.62
CA GLY A 176 -8.41 25.66 5.79
C GLY A 176 -8.16 26.88 6.67
N LEU A 177 -9.20 27.47 7.24
CA LEU A 177 -9.11 28.55 8.23
C LEU A 177 -9.31 27.97 9.63
N LYS A 178 -8.44 28.29 10.57
CA LYS A 178 -8.61 27.95 11.98
C LYS A 178 -9.64 28.93 12.58
N ILE A 179 -10.72 28.39 13.13
CA ILE A 179 -11.83 29.16 13.71
C ILE A 179 -11.92 29.02 15.22
N PHE A 180 -11.19 28.09 15.82
CA PHE A 180 -11.10 27.88 17.24
C PHE A 180 -9.78 27.21 17.61
N ASP A 181 -9.23 27.58 18.76
CA ASP A 181 -8.11 26.94 19.43
C ASP A 181 -8.39 26.88 20.92
N SER A 182 -8.29 25.69 21.54
CA SER A 182 -8.59 25.53 22.97
C SER A 182 -7.61 26.27 23.88
N THR A 183 -6.40 26.56 23.41
CA THR A 183 -5.41 27.31 24.19
C THR A 183 -5.74 28.82 24.28
N ASP A 184 -6.50 29.36 23.33
CA ASP A 184 -6.93 30.76 23.36
C ASP A 184 -7.99 31.00 24.44
N ALA A 185 -8.72 29.95 24.84
CA ALA A 185 -9.78 30.03 25.86
C ALA A 185 -9.26 30.06 27.32
N GLU A 186 -8.03 29.62 27.56
CA GLU A 186 -7.38 29.60 28.87
C GLU A 186 -6.67 30.93 29.20
N SER A 187 -6.52 31.80 28.21
CA SER A 187 -5.82 33.09 28.33
C SER A 187 -6.76 34.29 28.54
N SER A 188 -8.06 34.08 28.63
CA SER A 188 -9.11 35.08 28.86
C SER A 188 -9.78 34.89 30.20
#